data_51da6ed50b593abd8dc7bd76b4ff0fbd
#
_entry.id   51da6ed50b593abd8dc7bd76b4ff0fbd
#
_cell.length_a   1.000
_cell.length_b   1.000
_cell.length_c   1.000
_cell.angle_alpha   90.00
_cell.angle_beta   90.00
_cell.angle_gamma   90.00
#
_symmetry.space_group_name_H-M   'P 1'
#
loop_
_entity.id
_entity.type
_entity.pdbx_description
1 polymer ?
#
loop_
_entity_poly.entity_id
_entity_poly.type
_entity_poly.pdbx_seq_one_letter_code
_entity_poly.pdbx_strand_id
1 'polypeptide(L)'
;GATKDQRNALELESVSDYRFLSKSNSHQINDAYMGGMNSSDEEDFLEVQGAMKVIGLTNSEQMEMFRIVAAILNLGNVRFDEVEDGNSTSGYRATTPKSICKDNLSKAAKFLSVDLEALRKASVQRIIESHGDKRVLVSDASNSNLAVQTLASTLYVNLFGKLVAMINDGIKKSVADVLGLDPNFESNPSNLFVGILDIFGFEVFDQGNGFEQLLINYANERLHNFFIKHFFKMEEIKYEKEGIDYSAIEFTDNKLTAGHENDNLR
;
A
#
# COMPACT_ATOMS: atom_id res chain seq x y z
N GLY A 1 14.67 -3.48 -11.56
CA GLY A 1 14.06 -3.44 -12.86
C GLY A 1 14.18 -2.10 -13.61
N ALA A 2 14.36 -0.96 -12.91
CA ALA A 2 14.44 0.36 -13.57
C ALA A 2 15.70 0.49 -14.45
N THR A 3 15.56 1.12 -15.63
CA THR A 3 16.67 1.42 -16.52
C THR A 3 17.69 2.35 -15.85
N LYS A 4 18.92 2.41 -16.38
CA LYS A 4 19.95 3.31 -15.84
C LYS A 4 19.50 4.77 -15.82
N ASP A 5 18.80 5.22 -16.86
CA ASP A 5 18.31 6.58 -16.95
C ASP A 5 17.19 6.87 -15.94
N GLN A 6 16.27 5.92 -15.72
CA GLN A 6 15.25 5.99 -14.69
C GLN A 6 15.85 6.00 -13.29
N ARG A 7 16.84 5.13 -13.02
CA ARG A 7 17.55 5.13 -11.73
C ARG A 7 18.25 6.44 -11.46
N ASN A 8 18.91 7.02 -12.46
CA ASN A 8 19.55 8.33 -12.33
C ASN A 8 18.51 9.45 -12.11
N ALA A 9 17.41 9.45 -12.86
CA ALA A 9 16.35 10.46 -12.73
C ALA A 9 15.63 10.41 -11.36
N LEU A 10 15.54 9.21 -10.76
CA LEU A 10 14.96 8.95 -9.45
C LEU A 10 16.00 8.94 -8.32
N GLU A 11 17.26 9.18 -8.64
CA GLU A 11 18.39 9.16 -7.68
C GLU A 11 18.38 7.91 -6.79
N LEU A 12 18.10 6.74 -7.41
CA LEU A 12 18.00 5.48 -6.68
C LEU A 12 19.39 4.94 -6.32
N GLU A 13 19.53 4.56 -5.08
CA GLU A 13 20.68 3.89 -4.49
C GLU A 13 20.51 2.37 -4.49
N SER A 14 21.32 1.64 -3.75
CA SER A 14 21.18 0.20 -3.58
C SER A 14 19.91 -0.12 -2.77
N VAL A 15 19.29 -1.26 -3.00
CA VAL A 15 18.11 -1.74 -2.25
C VAL A 15 18.40 -1.79 -0.75
N SER A 16 19.62 -2.20 -0.37
CA SER A 16 20.08 -2.25 1.02
C SER A 16 20.13 -0.89 1.72
N ASP A 17 20.21 0.20 0.94
CA ASP A 17 20.29 1.56 1.49
C ASP A 17 18.92 2.12 1.90
N TYR A 18 17.84 1.42 1.52
CA TYR A 18 16.48 1.80 1.89
C TYR A 18 15.95 0.94 3.03
N ARG A 19 15.67 1.57 4.16
CA ARG A 19 15.21 0.89 5.38
C ARG A 19 13.91 0.12 5.18
N PHE A 20 12.99 0.61 4.38
CA PHE A 20 11.73 -0.10 4.10
C PHE A 20 11.95 -1.41 3.34
N LEU A 21 13.02 -1.50 2.55
CA LEU A 21 13.35 -2.67 1.74
C LEU A 21 14.33 -3.60 2.45
N SER A 22 15.32 -3.05 3.17
CA SER A 22 16.39 -3.82 3.80
C SER A 22 15.94 -4.71 4.96
N LYS A 23 14.80 -4.38 5.60
CA LYS A 23 14.29 -5.16 6.74
C LYS A 23 13.47 -6.38 6.35
N SER A 24 12.93 -6.41 5.14
CA SER A 24 12.01 -7.46 4.69
C SER A 24 12.70 -8.63 3.99
N ASN A 25 14.02 -8.57 3.74
CA ASN A 25 14.71 -9.52 2.83
C ASN A 25 13.99 -9.68 1.47
N SER A 26 13.10 -8.75 1.12
CA SER A 26 12.30 -8.80 -0.12
C SER A 26 13.15 -8.87 -1.39
N HIS A 27 14.40 -8.38 -1.32
CA HIS A 27 15.39 -8.50 -2.39
C HIS A 27 16.01 -9.91 -2.51
N GLN A 28 15.67 -10.84 -1.61
CA GLN A 28 16.13 -12.22 -1.58
C GLN A 28 14.96 -13.20 -1.73
N ILE A 29 13.78 -12.74 -2.09
CA ILE A 29 12.66 -13.64 -2.35
C ILE A 29 13.03 -14.50 -3.56
N ASN A 30 13.54 -15.68 -3.27
CA ASN A 30 13.66 -16.74 -4.26
C ASN A 30 12.26 -17.13 -4.69
N ASP A 31 12.05 -17.23 -5.99
CA ASP A 31 10.80 -17.50 -6.73
C ASP A 31 9.97 -18.71 -6.28
N ALA A 32 10.38 -19.44 -5.26
CA ALA A 32 9.70 -20.63 -4.74
C ALA A 32 8.28 -20.35 -4.21
N TYR A 33 7.95 -19.10 -3.87
CA TYR A 33 6.64 -18.73 -3.34
C TYR A 33 5.63 -18.28 -4.41
N MET A 34 6.08 -17.91 -5.59
CA MET A 34 5.23 -17.37 -6.68
C MET A 34 4.83 -18.42 -7.72
N GLY A 35 4.75 -19.69 -7.37
CA GLY A 35 4.16 -20.71 -8.24
C GLY A 35 4.96 -21.03 -9.50
N GLY A 36 6.28 -20.83 -9.52
CA GLY A 36 7.16 -21.33 -10.57
C GLY A 36 7.30 -20.41 -11.79
N MET A 37 6.90 -19.16 -11.75
CA MET A 37 7.31 -18.16 -12.73
C MET A 37 8.65 -17.57 -12.28
N ASN A 38 9.73 -17.97 -12.94
CA ASN A 38 11.07 -17.38 -12.77
C ASN A 38 11.13 -16.02 -13.49
N SER A 39 10.37 -15.02 -13.01
CA SER A 39 10.52 -13.65 -13.48
C SER A 39 11.61 -12.94 -12.66
N SER A 40 12.40 -12.12 -13.33
CA SER A 40 13.34 -11.24 -12.64
C SER A 40 12.62 -9.94 -12.24
N ASP A 41 13.08 -9.27 -11.17
CA ASP A 41 12.60 -7.92 -10.79
C ASP A 41 12.59 -6.93 -11.97
N GLU A 42 13.44 -7.17 -12.99
CA GLU A 42 13.51 -6.36 -14.19
C GLU A 42 12.33 -6.64 -15.12
N GLU A 43 11.99 -7.91 -15.31
CA GLU A 43 10.85 -8.34 -16.12
C GLU A 43 9.54 -7.89 -15.48
N ASP A 44 9.37 -8.09 -14.17
CA ASP A 44 8.20 -7.64 -13.43
C ASP A 44 8.01 -6.12 -13.52
N PHE A 45 9.08 -5.35 -13.43
CA PHE A 45 9.00 -3.90 -13.58
C PHE A 45 8.60 -3.48 -15.00
N LEU A 46 9.08 -4.17 -16.02
CA LEU A 46 8.66 -3.93 -17.40
C LEU A 46 7.20 -4.29 -17.64
N GLU A 47 6.71 -5.38 -17.03
CA GLU A 47 5.29 -5.74 -17.06
C GLU A 47 4.41 -4.67 -16.40
N VAL A 48 4.80 -4.17 -15.23
CA VAL A 48 4.10 -3.06 -14.55
C VAL A 48 4.04 -1.82 -15.44
N GLN A 49 5.14 -1.44 -16.09
CA GLN A 49 5.15 -0.30 -17.03
C GLN A 49 4.28 -0.56 -18.26
N GLY A 50 4.26 -1.80 -18.75
CA GLY A 50 3.38 -2.25 -19.83
C GLY A 50 1.90 -2.13 -19.44
N ALA A 51 1.54 -2.65 -18.27
CA ALA A 51 0.18 -2.56 -17.72
C ALA A 51 -0.27 -1.10 -17.52
N MET A 52 0.61 -0.24 -17.01
CA MET A 52 0.35 1.19 -16.88
C MET A 52 0.04 1.85 -18.24
N LYS A 53 0.72 1.45 -19.31
CA LYS A 53 0.42 1.95 -20.68
C LYS A 53 -0.95 1.49 -21.17
N VAL A 54 -1.30 0.23 -20.87
CA VAL A 54 -2.61 -0.33 -21.29
C VAL A 54 -3.76 0.43 -20.67
N ILE A 55 -3.66 0.88 -19.43
CA ILE A 55 -4.67 1.72 -18.77
C ILE A 55 -4.57 3.21 -19.16
N GLY A 56 -3.69 3.55 -20.12
CA GLY A 56 -3.60 4.89 -20.69
C GLY A 56 -2.61 5.84 -20.02
N LEU A 57 -1.76 5.37 -19.10
CA LEU A 57 -0.73 6.19 -18.46
C LEU A 57 0.43 6.48 -19.42
N THR A 58 0.72 7.74 -19.63
CA THR A 58 1.88 8.19 -20.38
C THR A 58 3.18 7.91 -19.62
N ASN A 59 4.31 7.88 -20.33
CA ASN A 59 5.62 7.70 -19.68
C ASN A 59 5.92 8.82 -18.64
N SER A 60 5.41 10.02 -18.85
CA SER A 60 5.56 11.13 -17.90
C SER A 60 4.77 10.87 -16.61
N GLU A 61 3.53 10.44 -16.72
CA GLU A 61 2.68 10.12 -15.55
C GLU A 61 3.24 8.93 -14.77
N GLN A 62 3.74 7.89 -15.46
CA GLN A 62 4.44 6.78 -14.80
C GLN A 62 5.66 7.29 -14.01
N MET A 63 6.46 8.18 -14.60
CA MET A 63 7.62 8.74 -13.92
C MET A 63 7.24 9.59 -12.71
N GLU A 64 6.12 10.34 -12.75
CA GLU A 64 5.62 11.07 -11.58
C GLU A 64 5.22 10.12 -10.45
N MET A 65 4.57 8.99 -10.75
CA MET A 65 4.29 7.97 -9.73
C MET A 65 5.56 7.40 -9.13
N PHE A 66 6.56 7.08 -9.95
CA PHE A 66 7.84 6.57 -9.45
C PHE A 66 8.60 7.61 -8.63
N ARG A 67 8.47 8.91 -8.91
CA ARG A 67 9.01 9.99 -8.06
C ARG A 67 8.38 9.98 -6.67
N ILE A 68 7.07 9.78 -6.57
CA ILE A 68 6.39 9.67 -5.27
C ILE A 68 6.90 8.45 -4.50
N VAL A 69 7.08 7.30 -5.17
CA VAL A 69 7.65 6.09 -4.54
C VAL A 69 9.08 6.36 -4.08
N ALA A 70 9.91 7.02 -4.89
CA ALA A 70 11.27 7.39 -4.50
C ALA A 70 11.29 8.36 -3.31
N ALA A 71 10.34 9.30 -3.24
CA ALA A 71 10.17 10.17 -2.07
C ALA A 71 9.83 9.36 -0.80
N ILE A 72 8.91 8.40 -0.91
CA ILE A 72 8.51 7.51 0.20
C ILE A 72 9.70 6.70 0.70
N LEU A 73 10.51 6.13 -0.19
CA LEU A 73 11.73 5.39 0.17
C LEU A 73 12.71 6.28 0.92
N ASN A 74 12.92 7.51 0.43
CA ASN A 74 13.80 8.48 1.08
C ASN A 74 13.25 8.93 2.45
N LEU A 75 11.94 9.20 2.57
CA LEU A 75 11.31 9.50 3.87
C LEU A 75 11.50 8.34 4.86
N GLY A 76 11.45 7.09 4.40
CA GLY A 76 11.73 5.91 5.21
C GLY A 76 13.10 5.92 5.88
N ASN A 77 14.08 6.58 5.27
CA ASN A 77 15.44 6.70 5.78
C ASN A 77 15.65 7.89 6.73
N VAL A 78 14.73 8.88 6.76
CA VAL A 78 14.86 10.05 7.63
C VAL A 78 14.77 9.65 9.09
N ARG A 79 15.70 10.17 9.91
CA ARG A 79 15.75 10.00 11.36
C ARG A 79 16.10 11.30 12.03
N PHE A 80 15.43 11.55 13.13
CA PHE A 80 15.69 12.66 14.03
C PHE A 80 16.30 12.13 15.32
N ASP A 81 17.27 12.86 15.85
CA ASP A 81 17.89 12.62 17.14
C ASP A 81 17.40 13.64 18.16
N GLU A 82 17.41 13.25 19.40
CA GLU A 82 17.15 14.16 20.52
C GLU A 82 18.38 15.04 20.79
N VAL A 83 18.10 16.32 21.04
CA VAL A 83 19.10 17.27 21.51
C VAL A 83 18.61 17.89 22.81
N GLU A 84 19.47 17.93 23.80
CA GLU A 84 19.19 18.60 25.07
C GLU A 84 18.82 20.06 24.84
N ASP A 85 17.67 20.45 25.37
CA ASP A 85 17.20 21.83 25.36
C ASP A 85 16.87 22.26 26.79
N GLY A 86 17.81 22.98 27.39
CA GLY A 86 17.66 23.48 28.78
C GLY A 86 16.43 24.41 29.00
N ASN A 87 15.78 24.83 27.91
CA ASN A 87 14.58 25.70 27.97
C ASN A 87 13.28 24.94 27.74
N SER A 88 13.31 23.64 27.44
CA SER A 88 12.09 22.87 27.23
C SER A 88 11.65 22.19 28.54
N THR A 89 10.33 22.09 28.74
CA THR A 89 9.74 21.45 29.92
C THR A 89 10.08 19.95 30.03
N SER A 90 10.41 19.31 28.91
CA SER A 90 10.85 17.91 28.81
C SER A 90 12.37 17.74 28.79
N GLY A 91 13.14 18.84 28.70
CA GLY A 91 14.61 18.80 28.57
C GLY A 91 15.13 18.37 27.20
N TYR A 92 14.28 17.92 26.28
CA TYR A 92 14.67 17.40 24.98
C TYR A 92 13.80 17.94 23.86
N ARG A 93 14.39 18.13 22.69
CA ARG A 93 13.68 18.46 21.44
C ARG A 93 14.34 17.80 20.23
N ALA A 94 13.55 17.49 19.21
CA ALA A 94 14.08 17.08 17.91
C ALA A 94 14.59 18.32 17.18
N THR A 95 15.86 18.40 16.86
CA THR A 95 16.44 19.62 16.27
C THR A 95 16.78 19.50 14.81
N THR A 96 17.37 18.41 14.37
CA THR A 96 17.79 18.24 12.97
C THR A 96 17.84 16.77 12.61
N PRO A 97 17.57 16.43 11.32
CA PRO A 97 17.92 15.11 10.82
C PRO A 97 19.41 14.85 11.05
N LYS A 98 19.79 13.61 11.35
CA LYS A 98 21.21 13.19 11.30
C LYS A 98 21.81 13.64 9.98
N SER A 99 23.09 13.93 9.94
CA SER A 99 23.78 14.39 8.72
C SER A 99 23.56 13.45 7.53
N ILE A 100 23.52 12.14 7.79
CA ILE A 100 23.21 11.09 6.80
C ILE A 100 21.77 11.19 6.25
N CYS A 101 20.83 11.70 7.04
CA CYS A 101 19.42 11.81 6.66
C CYS A 101 19.05 13.14 6.00
N LYS A 102 19.96 14.14 5.99
CA LYS A 102 19.70 15.42 5.35
C LYS A 102 19.47 15.29 3.86
N ASP A 103 20.26 14.44 3.22
CA ASP A 103 20.15 14.18 1.78
C ASP A 103 18.84 13.48 1.45
N ASN A 104 18.42 12.51 2.27
CA ASN A 104 17.15 11.82 2.09
C ASN A 104 15.94 12.76 2.21
N LEU A 105 15.95 13.68 3.19
CA LEU A 105 14.90 14.68 3.34
C LEU A 105 14.89 15.66 2.15
N SER A 106 16.06 16.07 1.66
CA SER A 106 16.21 16.93 0.49
C SER A 106 15.71 16.23 -0.78
N LYS A 107 16.09 14.97 -1.01
CA LYS A 107 15.58 14.16 -2.13
C LYS A 107 14.07 14.02 -2.06
N ALA A 108 13.51 13.72 -0.88
CA ALA A 108 12.07 13.60 -0.69
C ALA A 108 11.36 14.94 -1.02
N ALA A 109 11.85 16.06 -0.50
CA ALA A 109 11.28 17.38 -0.80
C ALA A 109 11.31 17.69 -2.30
N LYS A 110 12.44 17.39 -2.98
CA LYS A 110 12.61 17.55 -4.43
C LYS A 110 11.57 16.72 -5.20
N PHE A 111 11.42 15.43 -4.89
CA PHE A 111 10.50 14.53 -5.58
C PHE A 111 9.02 14.85 -5.31
N LEU A 112 8.70 15.38 -4.14
CA LEU A 112 7.35 15.85 -3.80
C LEU A 112 7.09 17.28 -4.29
N SER A 113 8.11 17.96 -4.87
CA SER A 113 8.01 19.36 -5.31
C SER A 113 7.57 20.31 -4.20
N VAL A 114 8.07 20.10 -2.97
CA VAL A 114 7.80 20.92 -1.80
C VAL A 114 9.07 21.61 -1.30
N ASP A 115 8.91 22.72 -0.60
CA ASP A 115 10.03 23.42 0.02
C ASP A 115 10.65 22.57 1.15
N LEU A 116 11.98 22.42 1.13
CA LEU A 116 12.71 21.60 2.10
C LEU A 116 12.52 22.07 3.55
N GLU A 117 12.54 23.39 3.77
CA GLU A 117 12.37 23.96 5.10
C GLU A 117 10.93 23.81 5.61
N ALA A 118 9.96 23.91 4.70
CA ALA A 118 8.56 23.63 5.03
C ALA A 118 8.38 22.15 5.44
N LEU A 119 8.94 21.21 4.68
CA LEU A 119 8.91 19.78 4.99
C LEU A 119 9.61 19.49 6.33
N ARG A 120 10.78 20.08 6.56
CA ARG A 120 11.53 19.95 7.81
C ARG A 120 10.72 20.48 9.01
N LYS A 121 10.14 21.68 8.88
CA LYS A 121 9.29 22.25 9.93
C LYS A 121 8.07 21.40 10.23
N ALA A 122 7.38 20.93 9.20
CA ALA A 122 6.21 20.04 9.35
C ALA A 122 6.57 18.72 10.05
N SER A 123 7.80 18.24 9.89
CA SER A 123 8.28 17.01 10.54
C SER A 123 8.60 17.19 12.03
N VAL A 124 9.03 18.40 12.46
CA VAL A 124 9.48 18.65 13.84
C VAL A 124 8.57 19.59 14.64
N GLN A 125 7.49 20.07 14.03
CA GLN A 125 6.57 21.00 14.68
C GLN A 125 5.13 20.55 14.46
N ARG A 126 4.31 20.74 15.47
CA ARG A 126 2.85 20.62 15.38
C ARG A 126 2.18 21.90 15.82
N ILE A 127 1.11 22.26 15.13
CA ILE A 127 0.28 23.40 15.49
C ILE A 127 -0.89 22.90 16.31
N ILE A 128 -1.05 23.40 17.51
CA ILE A 128 -2.23 23.17 18.33
C ILE A 128 -3.08 24.45 18.31
N GLU A 129 -4.34 24.29 17.95
CA GLU A 129 -5.33 25.38 17.99
C GLU A 129 -6.26 25.12 19.16
N SER A 130 -6.32 26.06 20.09
CA SER A 130 -7.20 26.02 21.24
C SER A 130 -7.81 27.39 21.47
N HIS A 131 -9.14 27.48 21.46
CA HIS A 131 -9.91 28.72 21.64
C HIS A 131 -9.49 29.88 20.72
N GLY A 132 -9.07 29.57 19.49
CA GLY A 132 -8.62 30.56 18.52
C GLY A 132 -7.12 30.92 18.60
N ASP A 133 -6.43 30.48 19.64
CA ASP A 133 -4.98 30.66 19.75
C ASP A 133 -4.22 29.51 19.08
N LYS A 134 -3.29 29.84 18.18
CA LYS A 134 -2.40 28.88 17.52
C LYS A 134 -1.06 28.84 18.25
N ARG A 135 -0.69 27.67 18.76
CA ARG A 135 0.62 27.44 19.37
C ARG A 135 1.42 26.45 18.55
N VAL A 136 2.66 26.79 18.26
CA VAL A 136 3.62 25.89 17.62
C VAL A 136 4.38 25.15 18.71
N LEU A 137 4.26 23.85 18.75
CA LEU A 137 5.04 22.98 19.65
C LEU A 137 6.11 22.27 18.85
N VAL A 138 7.32 22.25 19.39
CA VAL A 138 8.42 21.44 18.83
C VAL A 138 8.26 20.02 19.35
N SER A 139 8.28 19.06 18.43
CA SER A 139 8.18 17.63 18.74
C SER A 139 9.54 17.09 19.23
N ASP A 140 9.52 16.08 20.08
CA ASP A 140 10.68 15.26 20.37
C ASP A 140 11.08 14.38 19.17
N ALA A 141 12.20 13.68 19.26
CA ALA A 141 12.69 12.84 18.16
C ALA A 141 11.73 11.68 17.85
N SER A 142 11.10 11.09 18.86
CA SER A 142 10.14 10.00 18.69
C SER A 142 8.93 10.43 17.86
N ASN A 143 8.30 11.54 18.26
CA ASN A 143 7.15 12.10 17.57
C ASN A 143 7.50 12.60 16.16
N SER A 144 8.69 13.16 15.97
CA SER A 144 9.19 13.59 14.64
C SER A 144 9.44 12.40 13.72
N ASN A 145 10.01 11.32 14.22
CA ASN A 145 10.19 10.07 13.48
C ASN A 145 8.84 9.45 13.08
N LEU A 146 7.87 9.46 14.01
CA LEU A 146 6.52 8.99 13.74
C LEU A 146 5.82 9.86 12.69
N ALA A 147 5.95 11.18 12.74
CA ALA A 147 5.36 12.10 11.78
C ALA A 147 5.83 11.81 10.36
N VAL A 148 7.13 11.60 10.15
CA VAL A 148 7.69 11.27 8.82
C VAL A 148 7.25 9.89 8.35
N GLN A 149 7.18 8.90 9.24
CA GLN A 149 6.67 7.57 8.89
C GLN A 149 5.19 7.63 8.51
N THR A 150 4.39 8.39 9.26
CA THR A 150 2.97 8.60 8.96
C THR A 150 2.78 9.31 7.62
N LEU A 151 3.62 10.32 7.32
CA LEU A 151 3.61 10.98 6.02
C LEU A 151 3.92 9.99 4.89
N ALA A 152 4.96 9.19 5.02
CA ALA A 152 5.33 8.17 4.03
C ALA A 152 4.18 7.16 3.80
N SER A 153 3.57 6.67 4.87
CA SER A 153 2.44 5.75 4.81
C SER A 153 1.21 6.40 4.15
N THR A 154 0.89 7.64 4.51
CA THR A 154 -0.24 8.38 3.93
C THR A 154 -0.03 8.63 2.44
N LEU A 155 1.18 8.99 2.02
CA LEU A 155 1.52 9.16 0.61
C LEU A 155 1.33 7.86 -0.17
N TYR A 156 1.77 6.72 0.39
CA TYR A 156 1.62 5.42 -0.24
C TYR A 156 0.14 5.03 -0.40
N VAL A 157 -0.66 5.16 0.64
CA VAL A 157 -2.10 4.87 0.60
C VAL A 157 -2.81 5.74 -0.45
N ASN A 158 -2.50 7.04 -0.51
CA ASN A 158 -3.10 7.94 -1.48
C ASN A 158 -2.64 7.64 -2.91
N LEU A 159 -1.36 7.29 -3.11
CA LEU A 159 -0.83 6.87 -4.41
C LEU A 159 -1.54 5.60 -4.89
N PHE A 160 -1.67 4.60 -4.03
CA PHE A 160 -2.37 3.36 -4.33
C PHE A 160 -3.84 3.60 -4.69
N GLY A 161 -4.55 4.39 -3.87
CA GLY A 161 -5.94 4.75 -4.15
C GLY A 161 -6.10 5.49 -5.50
N LYS A 162 -5.16 6.39 -5.82
CA LYS A 162 -5.13 7.08 -7.12
C LYS A 162 -4.90 6.10 -8.27
N LEU A 163 -3.96 5.15 -8.10
CA LEU A 163 -3.69 4.13 -9.11
C LEU A 163 -4.93 3.26 -9.37
N VAL A 164 -5.61 2.81 -8.32
CA VAL A 164 -6.86 2.03 -8.45
C VAL A 164 -7.94 2.82 -9.20
N ALA A 165 -8.10 4.10 -8.89
CA ALA A 165 -9.03 4.96 -9.62
C ALA A 165 -8.67 5.06 -11.11
N MET A 166 -7.38 5.23 -11.44
CA MET A 166 -6.91 5.30 -12.82
C MET A 166 -7.09 3.97 -13.58
N ILE A 167 -6.90 2.84 -12.91
CA ILE A 167 -7.19 1.51 -13.48
C ILE A 167 -8.67 1.41 -13.85
N ASN A 168 -9.56 1.75 -12.93
CA ASN A 168 -11.00 1.73 -13.17
C ASN A 168 -11.42 2.65 -14.32
N ASP A 169 -10.86 3.86 -14.38
CA ASP A 169 -11.11 4.80 -15.46
C ASP A 169 -10.58 4.28 -16.82
N GLY A 170 -9.39 3.66 -16.83
CA GLY A 170 -8.81 3.05 -18.02
C GLY A 170 -9.65 1.90 -18.56
N ILE A 171 -10.12 1.01 -17.67
CA ILE A 171 -11.01 -0.10 -18.03
C ILE A 171 -12.33 0.45 -18.58
N LYS A 172 -12.92 1.45 -17.91
CA LYS A 172 -14.18 2.08 -18.35
C LYS A 172 -14.07 2.66 -19.75
N LYS A 173 -12.98 3.38 -20.05
CA LYS A 173 -12.69 3.94 -21.38
C LYS A 173 -12.56 2.82 -22.43
N SER A 174 -11.75 1.81 -22.13
CA SER A 174 -11.53 0.68 -23.03
C SER A 174 -12.85 -0.04 -23.37
N VAL A 175 -13.73 -0.25 -22.39
CA VAL A 175 -15.05 -0.85 -22.61
C VAL A 175 -15.95 0.06 -23.44
N ALA A 176 -15.93 1.37 -23.16
CA ALA A 176 -16.70 2.34 -23.94
C ALA A 176 -16.27 2.36 -25.41
N ASP A 177 -14.97 2.34 -25.67
CA ASP A 177 -14.40 2.31 -27.02
C ASP A 177 -14.80 1.03 -27.78
N VAL A 178 -14.71 -0.14 -27.13
CA VAL A 178 -15.09 -1.43 -27.74
C VAL A 178 -16.58 -1.51 -28.05
N LEU A 179 -17.42 -0.95 -27.19
CA LEU A 179 -18.88 -1.01 -27.32
C LEU A 179 -19.48 0.20 -28.06
N GLY A 180 -18.65 1.18 -28.45
CA GLY A 180 -19.14 2.41 -29.10
C GLY A 180 -19.99 3.28 -28.17
N LEU A 181 -19.74 3.26 -26.86
CA LEU A 181 -20.49 4.03 -25.85
C LEU A 181 -19.84 5.40 -25.63
N ASP A 182 -20.63 6.34 -25.06
CA ASP A 182 -20.05 7.58 -24.55
C ASP A 182 -19.06 7.29 -23.44
N PRO A 183 -17.81 7.82 -23.49
CA PRO A 183 -16.82 7.64 -22.42
C PRO A 183 -17.31 8.08 -21.04
N ASN A 184 -18.30 8.97 -20.97
CA ASN A 184 -18.90 9.46 -19.74
C ASN A 184 -20.14 8.66 -19.31
N PHE A 185 -20.44 7.53 -19.99
CA PHE A 185 -21.61 6.75 -19.59
C PHE A 185 -21.52 6.40 -18.10
N GLU A 186 -22.57 6.74 -17.37
CA GLU A 186 -22.68 6.35 -15.98
C GLU A 186 -23.11 4.87 -15.92
N SER A 187 -22.35 4.06 -15.22
CA SER A 187 -22.78 2.70 -14.94
C SER A 187 -24.02 2.76 -14.05
N ASN A 188 -25.17 2.32 -14.58
CA ASN A 188 -26.37 2.20 -13.77
C ASN A 188 -26.09 1.17 -12.66
N PRO A 189 -26.43 1.44 -11.39
CA PRO A 189 -26.29 0.49 -10.28
C PRO A 189 -26.98 -0.87 -10.51
N SER A 190 -27.94 -0.92 -11.42
CA SER A 190 -28.59 -2.16 -11.85
C SER A 190 -27.82 -2.94 -12.92
N ASN A 191 -26.71 -2.43 -13.43
CA ASN A 191 -25.89 -3.15 -14.39
C ASN A 191 -25.08 -4.24 -13.68
N LEU A 192 -24.96 -5.39 -14.32
CA LEU A 192 -24.06 -6.45 -13.89
C LEU A 192 -22.61 -5.92 -13.91
N PHE A 193 -21.86 -6.22 -12.88
CA PHE A 193 -20.44 -5.86 -12.79
C PHE A 193 -19.60 -7.07 -12.41
N VAL A 194 -18.34 -7.05 -12.81
CA VAL A 194 -17.32 -7.98 -12.35
C VAL A 194 -16.31 -7.17 -11.55
N GLY A 195 -16.07 -7.58 -10.32
CA GLY A 195 -15.07 -6.99 -9.45
C GLY A 195 -13.82 -7.86 -9.37
N ILE A 196 -12.66 -7.22 -9.25
CA ILE A 196 -11.38 -7.89 -8.95
C ILE A 196 -10.99 -7.45 -7.54
N LEU A 197 -10.81 -8.43 -6.65
CA LEU A 197 -10.33 -8.21 -5.29
C LEU A 197 -8.87 -8.66 -5.22
N ASP A 198 -7.99 -7.71 -4.91
CA ASP A 198 -6.59 -7.99 -4.63
C ASP A 198 -6.28 -7.54 -3.19
N ILE A 199 -6.06 -8.51 -2.32
CA ILE A 199 -5.78 -8.30 -0.89
C ILE A 199 -4.55 -9.08 -0.47
N PHE A 200 -3.95 -8.70 0.66
CA PHE A 200 -2.89 -9.47 1.28
C PHE A 200 -3.35 -10.90 1.54
N GLY A 201 -2.47 -11.88 1.26
CA GLY A 201 -2.66 -13.25 1.65
C GLY A 201 -2.49 -13.45 3.16
N PHE A 202 -2.52 -14.71 3.62
CA PHE A 202 -2.25 -15.05 5.01
C PHE A 202 -0.76 -14.82 5.31
N GLU A 203 -0.46 -13.95 6.27
CA GLU A 203 0.90 -13.53 6.61
C GLU A 203 1.46 -14.31 7.81
N VAL A 204 2.66 -14.85 7.64
CA VAL A 204 3.43 -15.50 8.71
C VAL A 204 4.86 -14.98 8.65
N PHE A 205 5.30 -14.27 9.70
CA PHE A 205 6.65 -13.75 9.79
C PHE A 205 7.48 -14.50 10.83
N ASP A 206 8.74 -14.77 10.50
CA ASP A 206 9.68 -15.50 11.38
C ASP A 206 9.90 -14.81 12.72
N GLN A 207 9.80 -13.48 12.76
CA GLN A 207 9.96 -12.68 13.98
C GLN A 207 8.66 -12.53 14.79
N GLY A 208 7.62 -13.25 14.40
CA GLY A 208 6.29 -13.17 14.98
C GLY A 208 5.38 -12.13 14.32
N ASN A 209 4.08 -12.41 14.35
CA ASN A 209 3.05 -11.55 13.81
C ASN A 209 2.62 -10.51 14.83
N GLY A 210 2.42 -9.27 14.37
CA GLY A 210 1.83 -8.19 15.16
C GLY A 210 0.30 -8.13 15.05
N PHE A 211 -0.27 -7.07 15.62
CA PHE A 211 -1.72 -6.85 15.60
C PHE A 211 -2.27 -6.63 14.17
N GLU A 212 -1.49 -5.98 13.29
CA GLU A 212 -1.87 -5.78 11.89
C GLU A 212 -2.00 -7.09 11.14
N GLN A 213 -1.07 -8.03 11.33
CA GLN A 213 -1.11 -9.37 10.75
C GLN A 213 -2.28 -10.19 11.29
N LEU A 214 -2.64 -10.01 12.55
CA LEU A 214 -3.85 -10.63 13.10
C LEU A 214 -5.11 -10.18 12.35
N LEU A 215 -5.22 -8.87 12.07
CA LEU A 215 -6.37 -8.32 11.34
C LEU A 215 -6.38 -8.78 9.87
N ILE A 216 -5.22 -8.79 9.20
CA ILE A 216 -5.07 -9.26 7.83
C ILE A 216 -5.45 -10.74 7.74
N ASN A 217 -4.89 -11.57 8.62
CA ASN A 217 -5.17 -13.00 8.64
C ASN A 217 -6.63 -13.31 9.00
N TYR A 218 -7.23 -12.55 9.92
CA TYR A 218 -8.65 -12.67 10.22
C TYR A 218 -9.53 -12.33 9.01
N ALA A 219 -9.20 -11.27 8.26
CA ALA A 219 -9.92 -10.92 7.03
C ALA A 219 -9.82 -12.05 5.98
N ASN A 220 -8.63 -12.66 5.82
CA ASN A 220 -8.43 -13.80 4.92
C ASN A 220 -9.27 -15.02 5.35
N GLU A 221 -9.29 -15.35 6.65
CA GLU A 221 -10.10 -16.45 7.17
C GLU A 221 -11.61 -16.22 6.96
N ARG A 222 -12.08 -14.98 7.13
CA ARG A 222 -13.48 -14.60 6.85
C ARG A 222 -13.82 -14.74 5.38
N LEU A 223 -12.95 -14.31 4.48
CA LEU A 223 -13.15 -14.45 3.03
C LEU A 223 -13.11 -15.92 2.60
N HIS A 224 -12.19 -16.70 3.15
CA HIS A 224 -12.11 -18.13 2.90
C HIS A 224 -13.40 -18.85 3.34
N ASN A 225 -13.91 -18.54 4.53
CA ASN A 225 -15.18 -19.08 5.01
C ASN A 225 -16.36 -18.69 4.11
N PHE A 226 -16.41 -17.42 3.67
CA PHE A 226 -17.43 -16.97 2.72
C PHE A 226 -17.34 -17.75 1.40
N PHE A 227 -16.13 -17.93 0.85
CA PHE A 227 -15.89 -18.71 -0.36
C PHE A 227 -16.39 -20.15 -0.21
N ILE A 228 -16.01 -20.83 0.88
CA ILE A 228 -16.46 -22.22 1.16
C ILE A 228 -17.99 -22.29 1.21
N LYS A 229 -18.63 -21.38 1.95
CA LYS A 229 -20.09 -21.35 2.03
C LYS A 229 -20.73 -21.17 0.67
N HIS A 230 -20.19 -20.24 -0.14
CA HIS A 230 -20.81 -19.87 -1.42
C HIS A 230 -20.60 -20.93 -2.50
N PHE A 231 -19.40 -21.47 -2.63
CA PHE A 231 -19.06 -22.39 -3.70
C PHE A 231 -19.40 -23.85 -3.40
N PHE A 232 -19.30 -24.28 -2.14
CA PHE A 232 -19.57 -25.67 -1.79
C PHE A 232 -20.97 -25.85 -1.21
N LYS A 233 -21.28 -25.21 -0.09
CA LYS A 233 -22.55 -25.44 0.61
C LYS A 233 -23.77 -25.00 -0.21
N MET A 234 -23.68 -23.90 -0.97
CA MET A 234 -24.79 -23.45 -1.80
C MET A 234 -25.00 -24.37 -3.02
N GLU A 235 -23.93 -24.90 -3.60
CA GLU A 235 -24.05 -25.87 -4.70
C GLU A 235 -24.62 -27.21 -4.22
N GLU A 236 -24.19 -27.72 -3.07
CA GLU A 236 -24.78 -28.91 -2.46
C GLU A 236 -26.29 -28.77 -2.27
N ILE A 237 -26.77 -27.62 -1.74
CA ILE A 237 -28.20 -27.34 -1.58
C ILE A 237 -28.92 -27.33 -2.93
N LYS A 238 -28.30 -26.84 -4.00
CA LYS A 238 -28.89 -26.87 -5.34
C LYS A 238 -29.00 -28.29 -5.87
N TYR A 239 -27.94 -29.08 -5.73
CA TYR A 239 -27.94 -30.49 -6.18
C TYR A 239 -29.01 -31.32 -5.46
N GLU A 240 -29.15 -31.13 -4.13
CA GLU A 240 -30.25 -31.75 -3.38
C GLU A 240 -31.63 -31.36 -3.92
N LYS A 241 -31.85 -30.07 -4.19
CA LYS A 241 -33.12 -29.59 -4.72
C LYS A 241 -33.47 -30.12 -6.13
N GLU A 242 -32.43 -30.30 -6.95
CA GLU A 242 -32.56 -30.79 -8.35
C GLU A 242 -32.53 -32.33 -8.41
N GLY A 243 -32.34 -33.02 -7.28
CA GLY A 243 -32.30 -34.50 -7.22
C GLY A 243 -31.06 -35.08 -7.91
N ILE A 244 -29.97 -34.30 -8.00
CA ILE A 244 -28.71 -34.76 -8.55
C ILE A 244 -27.93 -35.50 -7.49
N ASP A 245 -27.56 -36.74 -7.81
CA ASP A 245 -26.71 -37.54 -6.94
C ASP A 245 -25.26 -37.03 -7.01
N TYR A 246 -24.71 -36.65 -5.86
CA TYR A 246 -23.36 -36.11 -5.75
C TYR A 246 -22.64 -36.70 -4.53
N SER A 247 -21.34 -36.84 -4.65
CA SER A 247 -20.50 -37.16 -3.48
C SER A 247 -20.11 -35.86 -2.78
N ALA A 248 -20.40 -35.76 -1.48
CA ALA A 248 -20.00 -34.59 -0.68
C ALA A 248 -18.49 -34.35 -0.79
N ILE A 249 -18.12 -33.10 -1.07
CA ILE A 249 -16.71 -32.70 -1.14
C ILE A 249 -16.22 -32.46 0.28
N GLU A 250 -15.21 -33.23 0.70
CA GLU A 250 -14.56 -32.98 1.99
C GLU A 250 -13.72 -31.70 1.93
N PHE A 251 -13.99 -30.75 2.80
CA PHE A 251 -13.21 -29.52 2.97
C PHE A 251 -13.01 -29.21 4.45
N THR A 252 -11.95 -28.50 4.75
CA THR A 252 -11.69 -28.03 6.12
C THR A 252 -12.54 -26.80 6.42
N ASP A 253 -13.53 -26.96 7.34
CA ASP A 253 -14.37 -25.85 7.78
C ASP A 253 -13.62 -25.00 8.82
N ASN A 254 -13.28 -23.76 8.45
CA ASN A 254 -12.61 -22.80 9.33
C ASN A 254 -13.60 -21.95 10.16
N LYS A 255 -14.85 -22.40 10.32
CA LYS A 255 -15.91 -21.68 11.03
C LYS A 255 -15.51 -21.22 12.43
N LEU A 256 -14.74 -22.02 13.15
CA LEU A 256 -14.27 -21.70 14.49
C LEU A 256 -13.26 -20.54 14.49
N THR A 257 -12.37 -20.50 13.49
CA THR A 257 -11.35 -19.45 13.33
C THR A 257 -11.95 -18.15 12.81
N ALA A 258 -12.92 -18.25 11.90
CA ALA A 258 -13.62 -17.10 11.31
C ALA A 258 -14.66 -16.43 12.25
N GLY A 259 -14.94 -17.05 13.41
CA GLY A 259 -15.94 -16.58 14.37
C GLY A 259 -17.37 -17.02 14.02
N HIS A 260 -18.21 -17.16 15.04
CA HIS A 260 -19.62 -17.51 14.84
C HIS A 260 -20.38 -16.37 14.18
N GLU A 261 -20.77 -16.53 12.93
CA GLU A 261 -21.92 -15.79 12.41
C GLU A 261 -23.20 -16.43 12.95
N ASN A 262 -24.10 -15.60 13.49
CA ASN A 262 -25.48 -16.04 13.66
C ASN A 262 -26.03 -16.38 12.27
N ASP A 263 -26.43 -17.61 12.05
CA ASP A 263 -26.99 -18.14 10.79
C ASP A 263 -28.35 -17.49 10.38
N ASN A 264 -28.58 -16.24 10.73
CA ASN A 264 -29.79 -15.47 10.49
C ASN A 264 -29.74 -14.58 9.26
N LEU A 265 -29.06 -14.99 8.20
CA LEU A 265 -29.28 -14.46 6.86
C LEU A 265 -30.25 -15.42 6.12
N ARG A 266 -31.53 -15.24 6.41
CA ARG A 266 -32.64 -15.74 5.58
C ARG A 266 -32.92 -14.77 4.46
#